data_bf7f59b7b6947854e36f067b9cd058cf
#
_entry.id   bf7f59b7b6947854e36f067b9cd058cf
#
_cell.length_a   1.000
_cell.length_b   1.000
_cell.length_c   1.000
_cell.angle_alpha   90.00
_cell.angle_beta   90.00
_cell.angle_gamma   90.00
#
_symmetry.space_group_name_H-M   'P 1'
#
loop_
_entity.id
_entity.type
_entity.pdbx_description
1 polymer ?
#
loop_
_entity_poly.entity_id
_entity_poly.type
_entity_poly.pdbx_seq_one_letter_code
_entity_poly.pdbx_strand_id
1 'polypeptide(L)'
;MERCQVDFDSISWEQPAAGVRFKAHEHGGRRLRLAEFTKDFVEPDWCTQGHIGYVLEGVMEVDFHGKVVTFRAGDGVFIPPGDAHGHKGKALTDFVRVVLVEDV
;
A
#
# COMPACT_ATOMS: atom_id res chain seq x y z
N MET A 1 15.50 -5.76 16.86
CA MET A 1 14.29 -6.58 16.58
C MET A 1 14.60 -8.04 16.90
N GLU A 2 14.57 -8.38 18.17
CA GLU A 2 15.02 -9.70 18.63
C GLU A 2 14.10 -10.84 18.27
N ARG A 3 12.80 -10.60 18.18
CA ARG A 3 11.80 -11.64 17.93
C ARG A 3 11.38 -11.75 16.48
N CYS A 4 11.86 -10.89 15.62
CA CYS A 4 11.44 -10.78 14.23
C CYS A 4 9.91 -10.60 14.07
N GLN A 5 9.26 -10.18 15.13
CA GLN A 5 7.82 -9.94 15.16
C GLN A 5 7.54 -8.45 15.11
N VAL A 6 6.66 -8.05 14.21
CA VAL A 6 6.12 -6.68 14.16
C VAL A 6 4.73 -6.69 14.79
N ASP A 7 4.62 -6.07 15.96
CA ASP A 7 3.34 -5.94 16.65
C ASP A 7 2.67 -4.63 16.21
N PHE A 8 1.82 -4.70 15.20
CA PHE A 8 1.14 -3.52 14.68
C PHE A 8 0.21 -2.86 15.70
N ASP A 9 -0.30 -3.61 16.69
CA ASP A 9 -1.15 -3.02 17.72
C ASP A 9 -0.40 -1.99 18.57
N SER A 10 0.92 -2.15 18.69
CA SER A 10 1.79 -1.22 19.43
C SER A 10 2.25 -0.02 18.60
N ILE A 11 1.93 0.01 17.32
CA ILE A 11 2.33 1.10 16.43
C ILE A 11 1.14 2.03 16.20
N SER A 12 1.38 3.33 16.34
CA SER A 12 0.33 4.33 16.07
C SER A 12 0.07 4.48 14.57
N TRP A 13 -1.18 4.75 14.23
CA TRP A 13 -1.54 5.10 12.86
C TRP A 13 -0.94 6.44 12.46
N GLU A 14 -0.40 6.52 11.25
CA GLU A 14 -0.04 7.75 10.59
C GLU A 14 -1.09 8.03 9.52
N GLN A 15 -1.56 9.26 9.45
CA GLN A 15 -2.57 9.68 8.47
C GLN A 15 -2.02 10.82 7.62
N PRO A 16 -1.31 10.52 6.52
CA PRO A 16 -0.67 11.55 5.70
C PRO A 16 -1.65 12.38 4.86
N ALA A 17 -2.85 11.86 4.61
CA ALA A 17 -3.86 12.54 3.82
C ALA A 17 -5.26 12.01 4.18
N ALA A 18 -6.29 12.70 3.71
CA ALA A 18 -7.66 12.24 3.87
C ALA A 18 -7.85 10.86 3.23
N GLY A 19 -8.53 9.97 3.92
CA GLY A 19 -8.88 8.64 3.42
C GLY A 19 -7.77 7.62 3.40
N VAL A 20 -6.60 7.92 3.94
CA VAL A 20 -5.49 6.96 4.00
C VAL A 20 -4.80 7.02 5.36
N ARG A 21 -4.48 5.87 5.91
CA ARG A 21 -3.65 5.73 7.11
C ARG A 21 -2.81 4.47 7.03
N PHE A 22 -1.70 4.46 7.74
CA PHE A 22 -0.85 3.28 7.79
C PHE A 22 -0.09 3.16 9.11
N LYS A 23 0.38 1.95 9.37
CA LYS A 23 1.37 1.62 10.40
C LYS A 23 2.57 1.03 9.69
N ALA A 24 3.78 1.42 10.10
CA ALA A 24 5.00 0.97 9.45
C ALA A 24 6.08 0.59 10.43
N HIS A 25 6.87 -0.40 10.05
CA HIS A 25 8.10 -0.80 10.71
C HIS A 25 9.23 -0.81 9.68
N GLU A 26 10.31 -0.10 9.98
CA GLU A 26 11.47 0.00 9.11
C GLU A 26 12.69 -0.64 9.76
N HIS A 27 13.40 -1.42 8.99
CA HIS A 27 14.66 -2.02 9.41
C HIS A 27 15.52 -2.39 8.19
N GLY A 28 16.81 -2.06 8.24
CA GLY A 28 17.73 -2.47 7.21
C GLY A 28 17.40 -1.96 5.80
N GLY A 29 16.84 -0.76 5.68
CA GLY A 29 16.47 -0.18 4.40
C GLY A 29 15.15 -0.71 3.82
N ARG A 30 14.42 -1.48 4.60
CA ARG A 30 13.11 -2.03 4.21
C ARG A 30 12.02 -1.59 5.16
N ARG A 31 10.82 -1.46 4.60
CA ARG A 31 9.64 -1.09 5.37
C ARG A 31 8.54 -2.12 5.16
N LEU A 32 7.98 -2.61 6.28
CA LEU A 32 6.74 -3.37 6.29
C LEU A 32 5.62 -2.42 6.70
N ARG A 33 4.63 -2.27 5.84
CA ARG A 33 3.56 -1.29 6.04
C ARG A 33 2.20 -1.95 5.96
N LEU A 34 1.36 -1.71 6.97
CA LEU A 34 -0.06 -2.06 6.95
C LEU A 34 -0.83 -0.79 6.60
N ALA A 35 -1.41 -0.74 5.42
CA ALA A 35 -2.11 0.42 4.93
C ALA A 35 -3.61 0.18 4.81
N GLU A 36 -4.38 1.23 5.13
CA GLU A 36 -5.83 1.25 4.96
C GLU A 36 -6.23 2.50 4.21
N PHE A 37 -7.13 2.37 3.25
CA PHE A 37 -7.65 3.54 2.56
C PHE A 37 -9.10 3.36 2.13
N THR A 38 -9.75 4.50 1.91
CA THR A 38 -11.14 4.60 1.52
C THR A 38 -11.27 5.32 0.19
N LYS A 39 -12.50 5.44 -0.32
CA LYS A 39 -12.78 6.18 -1.56
C LYS A 39 -12.44 7.66 -1.49
N ASP A 40 -12.26 8.21 -0.27
CA ASP A 40 -11.88 9.62 -0.09
C ASP A 40 -10.42 9.89 -0.43
N PHE A 41 -9.59 8.85 -0.48
CA PHE A 41 -8.19 9.00 -0.84
C PHE A 41 -8.03 9.20 -2.33
N VAL A 42 -7.37 10.29 -2.70
CA VAL A 42 -6.98 10.59 -4.09
C VAL A 42 -5.47 10.75 -4.12
N GLU A 43 -4.81 9.91 -4.92
CA GLU A 43 -3.37 9.97 -5.09
C GLU A 43 -3.02 11.06 -6.09
N PRO A 44 -2.35 12.16 -5.66
CA PRO A 44 -2.15 13.32 -6.54
C PRO A 44 -1.06 13.13 -7.59
N ASP A 45 -0.05 12.31 -7.26
CA ASP A 45 1.12 12.13 -8.12
C ASP A 45 1.31 10.67 -8.50
N TRP A 46 1.97 10.44 -9.64
CA TRP A 46 2.34 9.09 -10.04
C TRP A 46 3.43 8.55 -9.10
N CYS A 47 3.15 7.42 -8.46
CA CYS A 47 4.11 6.76 -7.58
C CYS A 47 5.06 5.89 -8.39
N THR A 48 6.36 6.07 -8.20
CA THR A 48 7.39 5.25 -8.85
C THR A 48 8.06 4.27 -7.90
N GLN A 49 7.62 4.22 -6.66
CA GLN A 49 8.11 3.29 -5.66
C GLN A 49 7.56 1.89 -5.92
N GLY A 50 8.40 0.87 -5.78
CA GLY A 50 7.97 -0.52 -5.87
C GLY A 50 7.20 -0.96 -4.64
N HIS A 51 6.25 -1.88 -4.85
CA HIS A 51 5.46 -2.46 -3.77
C HIS A 51 5.33 -3.96 -3.95
N ILE A 52 5.62 -4.70 -2.90
CA ILE A 52 5.35 -6.14 -2.83
C ILE A 52 4.41 -6.37 -1.67
N GLY A 53 3.31 -7.07 -1.88
CA GLY A 53 2.37 -7.26 -0.79
C GLY A 53 1.19 -8.14 -1.10
N TYR A 54 0.15 -7.96 -0.30
CA TYR A 54 -1.03 -8.82 -0.31
C TYR A 54 -2.25 -8.02 0.13
N VAL A 55 -3.33 -8.11 -0.63
CA VAL A 55 -4.59 -7.43 -0.30
C VAL A 55 -5.34 -8.26 0.73
N LEU A 56 -5.60 -7.69 1.90
CA LEU A 56 -6.28 -8.34 3.02
C LEU A 56 -7.79 -8.16 2.97
N GLU A 57 -8.26 -6.96 2.61
CA GLU A 57 -9.67 -6.62 2.52
C GLU A 57 -9.94 -5.66 1.38
N GLY A 58 -11.14 -5.78 0.80
CA GLY A 58 -11.63 -4.83 -0.19
C GLY A 58 -11.13 -5.07 -1.59
N VAL A 59 -11.44 -4.12 -2.46
CA VAL A 59 -11.05 -4.13 -3.87
C VAL A 59 -10.43 -2.78 -4.19
N MET A 60 -9.25 -2.80 -4.78
CA MET A 60 -8.57 -1.60 -5.25
C MET A 60 -8.25 -1.69 -6.73
N GLU A 61 -8.09 -0.54 -7.34
CA GLU A 61 -7.71 -0.40 -8.73
C GLU A 61 -6.40 0.38 -8.79
N VAL A 62 -5.45 -0.08 -9.60
CA VAL A 62 -4.20 0.62 -9.83
C VAL A 62 -4.10 0.97 -11.30
N ASP A 63 -3.90 2.26 -11.58
CA ASP A 63 -3.75 2.80 -12.92
C ASP A 63 -2.26 2.97 -13.23
N PHE A 64 -1.80 2.30 -14.27
CA PHE A 64 -0.44 2.38 -14.80
C PHE A 64 -0.44 3.19 -16.11
N HIS A 65 -0.74 4.49 -16.02
CA HIS A 65 -0.80 5.39 -17.18
C HIS A 65 -1.78 4.90 -18.25
N GLY A 66 -2.99 4.58 -17.83
CA GLY A 66 -4.07 4.14 -18.72
C GLY A 66 -4.31 2.63 -18.73
N LYS A 67 -3.34 1.84 -18.28
CA LYS A 67 -3.53 0.40 -18.07
C LYS A 67 -3.97 0.16 -16.64
N VAL A 68 -5.18 -0.29 -16.47
CA VAL A 68 -5.81 -0.46 -15.15
C VAL A 68 -5.81 -1.92 -14.74
N VAL A 69 -5.38 -2.18 -13.51
CA VAL A 69 -5.38 -3.52 -12.90
C VAL A 69 -6.22 -3.49 -11.63
N THR A 70 -7.12 -4.45 -11.48
CA THR A 70 -7.96 -4.59 -10.28
C THR A 70 -7.36 -5.65 -9.37
N PHE A 71 -7.20 -5.31 -8.09
CA PHE A 71 -6.71 -6.20 -7.06
C PHE A 71 -7.83 -6.43 -6.03
N ARG A 72 -8.11 -7.69 -5.72
CA ARG A 72 -9.10 -8.10 -4.73
C ARG A 72 -8.46 -8.72 -3.52
N ALA A 73 -9.17 -8.80 -2.43
CA ALA A 73 -8.71 -9.56 -1.25
C ALA A 73 -8.26 -10.97 -1.67
N GLY A 74 -7.05 -11.34 -1.25
CA GLY A 74 -6.42 -12.59 -1.66
C GLY A 74 -5.43 -12.46 -2.82
N ASP A 75 -5.39 -11.30 -3.49
CA ASP A 75 -4.42 -11.08 -4.57
C ASP A 75 -3.09 -10.59 -4.02
N GLY A 76 -2.00 -11.06 -4.62
CA GLY A 76 -0.68 -10.51 -4.42
C GLY A 76 -0.51 -9.20 -5.17
N VAL A 77 0.38 -8.35 -4.67
CA VAL A 77 0.80 -7.11 -5.31
C VAL A 77 2.29 -7.23 -5.59
N PHE A 78 2.69 -7.02 -6.82
CA PHE A 78 4.10 -7.03 -7.20
C PHE A 78 4.33 -5.94 -8.24
N ILE A 79 4.71 -4.75 -7.77
CA ILE A 79 4.95 -3.59 -8.62
C ILE A 79 6.43 -3.25 -8.56
N PRO A 80 7.19 -3.43 -9.65
CA PRO A 80 8.60 -3.04 -9.67
C PRO A 80 8.76 -1.54 -9.51
N PRO A 81 9.88 -1.07 -8.93
CA PRO A 81 10.17 0.36 -8.86
C PRO A 81 10.57 0.91 -10.24
N GLY A 82 10.50 2.23 -10.36
CA GLY A 82 10.96 2.96 -11.54
C GLY A 82 9.84 3.62 -12.32
N ASP A 83 10.22 4.55 -13.21
CA ASP A 83 9.27 5.36 -13.98
C ASP A 83 8.40 4.54 -14.94
N ALA A 84 8.93 3.42 -15.44
CA ALA A 84 8.18 2.53 -16.32
C ALA A 84 6.95 1.90 -15.64
N HIS A 85 6.93 1.90 -14.30
CA HIS A 85 5.87 1.31 -13.49
C HIS A 85 5.15 2.35 -12.62
N GLY A 86 5.20 3.61 -13.01
CA GLY A 86 4.47 4.69 -12.34
C GLY A 86 2.98 4.39 -12.26
N HIS A 87 2.40 4.59 -11.07
CA HIS A 87 1.03 4.16 -10.83
C HIS A 87 0.29 5.06 -9.84
N LYS A 88 -1.04 4.99 -9.90
CA LYS A 88 -1.97 5.59 -8.93
C LYS A 88 -3.00 4.57 -8.53
N GLY A 89 -3.22 4.43 -7.21
CA GLY A 89 -4.21 3.52 -6.67
C GLY A 89 -5.46 4.24 -6.19
N LYS A 90 -6.58 3.54 -6.21
CA LYS A 90 -7.82 3.99 -5.58
C LYS A 90 -8.63 2.83 -5.06
N ALA A 91 -9.46 3.07 -4.03
CA ALA A 91 -10.39 2.10 -3.52
C ALA A 91 -11.64 2.02 -4.42
N LEU A 92 -12.05 0.80 -4.75
CA LEU A 92 -13.33 0.55 -5.42
C LEU A 92 -14.42 0.19 -4.42
N THR A 93 -14.05 -0.37 -3.28
CA THR A 93 -14.92 -0.61 -2.14
C THR A 93 -14.76 0.51 -1.12
N ASP A 94 -15.64 0.59 -0.13
CA ASP A 94 -15.60 1.63 0.90
C ASP A 94 -14.32 1.60 1.72
N PHE A 95 -13.69 0.44 1.81
CA PHE A 95 -12.49 0.23 2.62
C PHE A 95 -11.58 -0.79 1.93
N VAL A 96 -10.28 -0.52 1.97
CA VAL A 96 -9.23 -1.44 1.50
C VAL A 96 -8.15 -1.54 2.57
N ARG A 97 -7.72 -2.77 2.85
CA ARG A 97 -6.56 -3.04 3.70
C ARG A 97 -5.55 -3.86 2.91
N VAL A 98 -4.30 -3.40 2.92
CA VAL A 98 -3.22 -4.05 2.19
C VAL A 98 -1.94 -4.02 3.04
N VAL A 99 -1.18 -5.11 3.00
CA VAL A 99 0.16 -5.15 3.58
C VAL A 99 1.18 -5.04 2.44
N LEU A 100 2.17 -4.15 2.62
CA LEU A 100 3.16 -3.84 1.61
C LEU A 100 4.57 -3.91 2.19
N VAL A 101 5.50 -4.40 1.38
CA VAL A 101 6.94 -4.35 1.64
C VAL A 101 7.56 -3.41 0.60
N GLU A 102 8.34 -2.45 1.08
CA GLU A 102 8.91 -1.40 0.25
C GLU A 102 10.36 -1.15 0.67
N ASP A 103 11.17 -0.68 -0.27
CA ASP A 103 12.49 -0.15 0.05
C ASP A 103 12.37 1.32 0.49
N VAL A 104 13.19 1.73 1.43
CA VAL A 104 13.21 3.10 1.96
C VAL A 104 14.62 3.70 1.94
#